data_799c7b675c765b305f1fc9436aac7a6b
#
_entry.id   799c7b675c765b305f1fc9436aac7a6b
#
_cell.length_a   1.000
_cell.length_b   1.000
_cell.length_c   1.000
_cell.angle_alpha   90.00
_cell.angle_beta   90.00
_cell.angle_gamma   90.00
#
_symmetry.space_group_name_H-M   'P 1'
#
loop_
_entity.id
_entity.type
_entity.pdbx_description
1 polymer ?
#
loop_
_entity_poly.entity_id
_entity_poly.type
_entity_poly.pdbx_seq_one_letter_code
_entity_poly.pdbx_strand_id
1 'polypeptide(L)'
;MIPAGVYQYEIRRGADLIATEEDRVSGSELSGVRRFVGSSDSFEASATLDENGMVARLTARYSRGPFSRSASYEASPDFLRGSISAMGSRIAETAKLGRYREIDCGLVLFRALMIAHIRARGQSRWTSRVATIDPSTLTAQTHKKTCRRKEGDEHIFIYEPRMGDAEEIEIDETGRIIRSVDNTGNRIALKSFAAG
;
A
#
# COMPACT_ATOMS: atom_id res chain seq x y z
N MET A 1 -3.60 -14.62 3.64
CA MET A 1 -3.33 -14.18 2.24
C MET A 1 -4.49 -13.31 1.81
N ILE A 2 -4.27 -12.32 0.97
CA ILE A 2 -5.36 -11.49 0.42
C ILE A 2 -6.11 -12.34 -0.63
N PRO A 3 -7.45 -12.36 -0.64
CA PRO A 3 -8.21 -13.09 -1.65
C PRO A 3 -7.89 -12.60 -3.07
N ALA A 4 -7.81 -13.52 -4.04
CA ALA A 4 -7.64 -13.16 -5.45
C ALA A 4 -8.89 -12.44 -5.97
N GLY A 5 -8.71 -11.42 -6.80
CA GLY A 5 -9.82 -10.66 -7.36
C GLY A 5 -9.48 -9.21 -7.66
N VAL A 6 -10.51 -8.47 -8.05
CA VAL A 6 -10.47 -7.04 -8.32
C VAL A 6 -11.26 -6.30 -7.26
N TYR A 7 -10.65 -5.29 -6.67
CA TYR A 7 -11.19 -4.47 -5.59
C TYR A 7 -11.32 -3.03 -6.09
N GLN A 8 -12.46 -2.41 -5.85
CA GLN A 8 -12.65 -1.00 -6.18
C GLN A 8 -12.98 -0.21 -4.93
N TYR A 9 -12.22 0.87 -4.70
CA TYR A 9 -12.34 1.74 -3.54
C TYR A 9 -12.71 3.17 -3.95
N GLU A 10 -13.48 3.82 -3.09
CA GLU A 10 -13.63 5.28 -3.08
C GLU A 10 -12.83 5.87 -1.92
N ILE A 11 -12.15 6.98 -2.19
CA ILE A 11 -11.41 7.75 -1.19
C ILE A 11 -12.06 9.12 -1.08
N ARG A 12 -12.54 9.45 0.12
CA ARG A 12 -13.29 10.67 0.39
C ARG A 12 -12.64 11.48 1.50
N ARG A 13 -12.81 12.80 1.42
CA ARG A 13 -12.53 13.73 2.51
C ARG A 13 -13.83 14.43 2.87
N GLY A 14 -14.41 14.13 4.05
CA GLY A 14 -15.79 14.52 4.36
C GLY A 14 -16.77 13.91 3.36
N ALA A 15 -17.54 14.74 2.67
CA ALA A 15 -18.48 14.34 1.61
C ALA A 15 -17.82 14.20 0.22
N ASP A 16 -16.67 14.86 0.01
CA ASP A 16 -16.05 14.97 -1.30
C ASP A 16 -15.31 13.68 -1.70
N LEU A 17 -15.60 13.18 -2.88
CA LEU A 17 -14.82 12.11 -3.52
C LEU A 17 -13.51 12.73 -4.05
N ILE A 18 -12.36 12.31 -3.50
CA ILE A 18 -11.05 12.85 -3.85
C ILE A 18 -10.24 11.93 -4.75
N ALA A 19 -10.49 10.62 -4.68
CA ALA A 19 -9.87 9.63 -5.56
C ALA A 19 -10.70 8.34 -5.64
N THR A 20 -10.42 7.56 -6.68
CA THR A 20 -10.83 6.15 -6.79
C THR A 20 -9.58 5.29 -6.90
N GLU A 21 -9.67 4.05 -6.42
CA GLU A 21 -8.58 3.08 -6.50
C GLU A 21 -9.13 1.74 -6.97
N GLU A 22 -8.43 1.11 -7.92
CA GLU A 22 -8.68 -0.24 -8.35
C GLU A 22 -7.44 -1.08 -8.07
N ASP A 23 -7.61 -2.11 -7.25
CA ASP A 23 -6.57 -3.06 -6.88
C ASP A 23 -6.89 -4.43 -7.46
N ARG A 24 -5.85 -5.16 -7.86
CA ARG A 24 -5.96 -6.52 -8.39
C ARG A 24 -4.96 -7.46 -7.73
N VAL A 25 -5.44 -8.62 -7.33
CA VAL A 25 -4.65 -9.71 -6.76
C VAL A 25 -4.81 -10.93 -7.65
N SER A 26 -3.69 -11.48 -8.16
CA SER A 26 -3.70 -12.67 -9.01
C SER A 26 -2.45 -13.53 -8.70
N GLY A 27 -2.63 -14.59 -7.93
CA GLY A 27 -1.51 -15.42 -7.47
C GLY A 27 -0.48 -14.61 -6.69
N SER A 28 0.76 -14.56 -7.18
CA SER A 28 1.85 -13.75 -6.61
C SER A 28 1.92 -12.31 -7.14
N GLU A 29 1.03 -11.94 -8.04
CA GLU A 29 1.03 -10.60 -8.66
C GLU A 29 0.00 -9.70 -7.97
N LEU A 30 0.44 -8.51 -7.62
CA LEU A 30 -0.36 -7.44 -7.04
C LEU A 30 -0.26 -6.21 -7.94
N SER A 31 -1.37 -5.53 -8.17
CA SER A 31 -1.33 -4.23 -8.86
C SER A 31 -2.45 -3.33 -8.36
N GLY A 32 -2.21 -2.03 -8.37
CA GLY A 32 -3.22 -1.04 -7.99
C GLY A 32 -3.04 0.26 -8.78
N VAL A 33 -4.14 0.92 -9.03
CA VAL A 33 -4.20 2.21 -9.73
C VAL A 33 -5.11 3.16 -8.96
N ARG A 34 -4.56 4.29 -8.51
CA ARG A 34 -5.32 5.39 -7.91
C ARG A 34 -5.43 6.54 -8.89
N ARG A 35 -6.66 7.02 -9.10
CA ARG A 35 -6.99 8.20 -9.94
C ARG A 35 -7.58 9.29 -9.07
N PHE A 36 -7.04 10.50 -9.19
CA PHE A 36 -7.50 11.65 -8.42
C PHE A 36 -8.63 12.38 -9.15
N VAL A 37 -9.71 12.69 -8.43
CA VAL A 37 -10.89 13.36 -9.00
C VAL A 37 -10.58 14.82 -9.28
N GLY A 38 -11.02 15.32 -10.43
CA GLY A 38 -10.76 16.70 -10.87
C GLY A 38 -9.32 16.98 -11.34
N SER A 39 -8.52 15.92 -11.48
CA SER A 39 -7.14 15.98 -11.94
C SER A 39 -6.87 14.88 -12.96
N SER A 40 -5.85 15.08 -13.81
CA SER A 40 -5.30 14.01 -14.65
C SER A 40 -4.24 13.18 -13.93
N ASP A 41 -4.06 13.40 -12.64
CA ASP A 41 -3.05 12.71 -11.85
C ASP A 41 -3.46 11.25 -11.59
N SER A 42 -2.51 10.34 -11.73
CA SER A 42 -2.67 8.94 -11.35
C SER A 42 -1.41 8.39 -10.72
N PHE A 43 -1.59 7.42 -9.83
CA PHE A 43 -0.53 6.64 -9.25
C PHE A 43 -0.83 5.17 -9.46
N GLU A 44 0.15 4.45 -10.01
CA GLU A 44 0.07 3.02 -10.29
C GLU A 44 1.23 2.32 -9.58
N ALA A 45 0.98 1.15 -9.03
CA ALA A 45 2.04 0.27 -8.53
C ALA A 45 1.71 -1.20 -8.80
N SER A 46 2.74 -1.98 -9.08
CA SER A 46 2.65 -3.43 -9.23
C SER A 46 3.77 -4.08 -8.44
N ALA A 47 3.47 -5.21 -7.82
CA ALA A 47 4.45 -5.98 -7.07
C ALA A 47 4.33 -7.47 -7.38
N THR A 48 5.48 -8.15 -7.41
CA THR A 48 5.56 -9.62 -7.41
C THR A 48 5.98 -10.08 -6.04
N LEU A 49 5.28 -11.06 -5.49
CA LEU A 49 5.58 -11.69 -4.21
C LEU A 49 6.49 -12.92 -4.41
N ASP A 50 7.38 -13.15 -3.46
CA ASP A 50 8.14 -14.39 -3.37
C ASP A 50 7.31 -15.54 -2.77
N GLU A 51 7.91 -16.71 -2.64
CA GLU A 51 7.30 -17.92 -2.07
C GLU A 51 6.78 -17.75 -0.62
N ASN A 52 7.32 -16.78 0.11
CA ASN A 52 6.91 -16.44 1.47
C ASN A 52 5.83 -15.34 1.52
N GLY A 53 5.34 -14.90 0.36
CA GLY A 53 4.35 -13.83 0.24
C GLY A 53 4.93 -12.44 0.49
N MET A 54 6.26 -12.27 0.48
CA MET A 54 6.92 -10.98 0.63
C MET A 54 7.16 -10.33 -0.73
N VAL A 55 7.13 -9.02 -0.78
CA VAL A 55 7.45 -8.31 -2.02
C VAL A 55 8.89 -8.62 -2.47
N ALA A 56 9.04 -9.15 -3.67
CA ALA A 56 10.31 -9.41 -4.32
C ALA A 56 10.68 -8.28 -5.29
N ARG A 57 9.69 -7.79 -6.04
CA ARG A 57 9.85 -6.67 -6.98
C ARG A 57 8.69 -5.72 -6.84
N LEU A 58 8.96 -4.43 -7.09
CA LEU A 58 7.95 -3.38 -7.13
C LEU A 58 8.25 -2.47 -8.32
N THR A 59 7.24 -2.17 -9.11
CA THR A 59 7.25 -1.06 -10.06
C THR A 59 6.21 -0.04 -9.67
N ALA A 60 6.50 1.24 -9.86
CA ALA A 60 5.56 2.31 -9.58
C ALA A 60 5.63 3.38 -10.67
N ARG A 61 4.50 4.03 -10.92
CA ARG A 61 4.40 5.14 -11.88
C ARG A 61 3.48 6.22 -11.32
N TYR A 62 3.94 7.44 -11.41
CA TYR A 62 3.12 8.63 -11.19
C TYR A 62 3.01 9.42 -12.49
N SER A 63 1.79 9.80 -12.86
CA SER A 63 1.51 10.59 -14.05
C SER A 63 0.74 11.85 -13.67
N ARG A 64 1.10 12.98 -14.28
CA ARG A 64 0.43 14.27 -14.15
C ARG A 64 0.39 14.99 -15.49
N GLY A 65 -0.75 14.92 -16.19
CA GLY A 65 -0.85 15.38 -17.56
C GLY A 65 0.20 14.72 -18.47
N PRO A 66 1.03 15.49 -19.19
CA PRO A 66 2.08 14.93 -20.07
C PRO A 66 3.31 14.43 -19.31
N PHE A 67 3.43 14.71 -18.02
CA PHE A 67 4.59 14.32 -17.22
C PHE A 67 4.37 12.98 -16.58
N SER A 68 5.38 12.12 -16.62
CA SER A 68 5.38 10.86 -15.89
C SER A 68 6.76 10.58 -15.28
N ARG A 69 6.71 9.87 -14.15
CA ARG A 69 7.87 9.26 -13.51
C ARG A 69 7.59 7.78 -13.35
N SER A 70 8.62 6.98 -13.43
CA SER A 70 8.53 5.54 -13.13
C SER A 70 9.67 5.13 -12.22
N ALA A 71 9.41 4.14 -11.40
CA ALA A 71 10.42 3.53 -10.54
C ALA A 71 10.34 2.02 -10.64
N SER A 72 11.49 1.37 -10.47
CA SER A 72 11.60 -0.08 -10.38
C SER A 72 12.52 -0.41 -9.23
N TYR A 73 12.06 -1.32 -8.38
CA TYR A 73 12.73 -1.75 -7.16
C TYR A 73 12.80 -3.26 -7.07
N GLU A 74 13.89 -3.75 -6.50
CA GLU A 74 14.08 -5.14 -6.10
C GLU A 74 14.29 -5.18 -4.59
N ALA A 75 13.59 -6.10 -3.92
CA ALA A 75 13.71 -6.31 -2.49
C ALA A 75 14.70 -7.44 -2.21
N SER A 76 15.70 -7.17 -1.38
CA SER A 76 16.58 -8.14 -0.73
C SER A 76 16.20 -8.25 0.76
N PRO A 77 16.79 -9.14 1.55
CA PRO A 77 16.44 -9.26 2.97
C PRO A 77 16.49 -7.96 3.76
N ASP A 78 17.47 -7.08 3.46
CA ASP A 78 17.71 -5.87 4.27
C ASP A 78 17.44 -4.56 3.52
N PHE A 79 17.25 -4.60 2.21
CA PHE A 79 17.18 -3.40 1.38
C PHE A 79 16.18 -3.53 0.24
N LEU A 80 15.51 -2.42 -0.02
CA LEU A 80 14.84 -2.13 -1.27
C LEU A 80 15.79 -1.29 -2.13
N ARG A 81 16.19 -1.76 -3.28
CA ARG A 81 17.10 -1.06 -4.19
C ARG A 81 16.49 -0.91 -5.55
N GLY A 82 16.71 0.23 -6.17
CA GLY A 82 16.14 0.48 -7.48
C GLY A 82 16.54 1.80 -8.07
N SER A 83 15.71 2.28 -8.98
CA SER A 83 15.93 3.58 -9.61
C SER A 83 14.61 4.22 -10.01
N ILE A 84 14.61 5.56 -10.01
CA ILE A 84 13.55 6.40 -10.52
C ILE A 84 13.99 6.96 -11.87
N SER A 85 13.11 6.88 -12.85
CA SER A 85 13.29 7.49 -14.17
C SER A 85 12.30 8.63 -14.35
N ALA A 86 12.81 9.82 -14.66
CA ALA A 86 12.01 11.02 -14.92
C ALA A 86 12.72 11.91 -15.94
N MET A 87 12.03 12.34 -16.98
CA MET A 87 12.53 13.31 -17.99
C MET A 87 13.91 12.93 -18.55
N GLY A 88 14.14 11.64 -18.82
CA GLY A 88 15.42 11.13 -19.38
C GLY A 88 16.54 10.94 -18.34
N SER A 89 16.33 11.35 -17.09
CA SER A 89 17.27 11.12 -15.99
C SER A 89 16.92 9.86 -15.21
N ARG A 90 17.95 9.20 -14.66
CA ARG A 90 17.80 8.04 -13.80
C ARG A 90 18.54 8.28 -12.48
N ILE A 91 17.82 8.11 -11.37
CA ILE A 91 18.33 8.32 -10.01
C ILE A 91 18.27 6.98 -9.27
N ALA A 92 19.41 6.54 -8.72
CA ALA A 92 19.46 5.35 -7.89
C ALA A 92 18.84 5.62 -6.53
N GLU A 93 18.07 4.66 -6.03
CA GLU A 93 17.40 4.73 -4.73
C GLU A 93 17.70 3.50 -3.89
N THR A 94 17.80 3.69 -2.58
CA THR A 94 17.96 2.60 -1.62
C THR A 94 17.25 2.93 -0.32
N ALA A 95 16.41 2.01 0.16
CA ALA A 95 15.78 2.08 1.47
C ALA A 95 16.06 0.81 2.27
N LYS A 96 16.24 0.92 3.58
CA LYS A 96 16.37 -0.24 4.47
C LYS A 96 15.01 -0.89 4.68
N LEU A 97 14.99 -2.21 4.64
CA LEU A 97 13.82 -3.01 5.00
C LEU A 97 13.96 -3.54 6.42
N GLY A 98 12.85 -3.80 7.07
CA GLY A 98 12.80 -4.56 8.31
C GLY A 98 12.68 -6.06 8.01
N ARG A 99 12.67 -6.85 9.08
CA ARG A 99 12.61 -8.33 9.03
C ARG A 99 11.54 -8.90 8.09
N TYR A 100 10.43 -8.19 7.91
CA TYR A 100 9.29 -8.66 7.14
C TYR A 100 9.23 -8.07 5.73
N ARG A 101 10.23 -7.32 5.31
CA ARG A 101 10.35 -6.71 3.97
C ARG A 101 9.08 -5.96 3.53
N GLU A 102 8.43 -5.29 4.49
CA GLU A 102 7.19 -4.57 4.21
C GLU A 102 7.47 -3.30 3.39
N ILE A 103 6.62 -3.09 2.40
CA ILE A 103 6.63 -1.91 1.54
C ILE A 103 5.26 -1.25 1.62
N ASP A 104 5.23 0.06 1.70
CA ASP A 104 4.00 0.85 1.64
C ASP A 104 4.17 1.95 0.58
N CYS A 105 3.36 1.91 -0.44
CA CYS A 105 3.31 2.94 -1.47
C CYS A 105 1.99 3.73 -1.44
N GLY A 106 1.26 3.66 -0.33
CA GLY A 106 0.02 4.42 -0.13
C GLY A 106 -1.23 3.80 -0.74
N LEU A 107 -1.15 2.74 -1.55
CA LEU A 107 -2.32 1.99 -2.04
C LEU A 107 -2.89 1.08 -0.94
N VAL A 108 -4.20 0.87 -0.98
CA VAL A 108 -4.93 0.02 -0.01
C VAL A 108 -4.38 -1.40 0.00
N LEU A 109 -4.03 -1.92 -1.16
CA LEU A 109 -3.50 -3.26 -1.36
C LEU A 109 -2.25 -3.56 -0.51
N PHE A 110 -1.32 -2.62 -0.38
CA PHE A 110 -0.10 -2.84 0.42
C PHE A 110 -0.38 -2.85 1.92
N ARG A 111 -1.39 -2.10 2.38
CA ARG A 111 -1.89 -2.18 3.76
C ARG A 111 -2.58 -3.51 4.03
N ALA A 112 -3.37 -3.99 3.07
CA ALA A 112 -4.00 -5.31 3.14
C ALA A 112 -2.96 -6.44 3.24
N LEU A 113 -1.87 -6.36 2.46
CA LEU A 113 -0.77 -7.31 2.52
C LEU A 113 -0.11 -7.35 3.92
N MET A 114 0.17 -6.18 4.48
CA MET A 114 0.74 -6.07 5.83
C MET A 114 -0.19 -6.68 6.88
N ILE A 115 -1.50 -6.39 6.84
CA ILE A 115 -2.48 -6.96 7.75
C ILE A 115 -2.56 -8.48 7.59
N ALA A 116 -2.53 -8.99 6.34
CA ALA A 116 -2.51 -10.42 6.07
C ALA A 116 -1.29 -11.11 6.71
N HIS A 117 -0.12 -10.48 6.66
CA HIS A 117 1.09 -11.00 7.31
C HIS A 117 0.97 -11.02 8.85
N ILE A 118 0.38 -9.99 9.46
CA ILE A 118 0.14 -9.93 10.90
C ILE A 118 -0.80 -11.06 11.33
N ARG A 119 -1.91 -11.24 10.61
CA ARG A 119 -2.89 -12.30 10.87
C ARG A 119 -2.28 -13.68 10.72
N ALA A 120 -1.55 -13.94 9.64
CA ALA A 120 -0.93 -15.24 9.37
C ALA A 120 0.06 -15.66 10.47
N ARG A 121 0.65 -14.71 11.20
CA ARG A 121 1.57 -14.95 12.32
C ARG A 121 0.88 -15.01 13.68
N GLY A 122 -0.43 -14.83 13.74
CA GLY A 122 -1.18 -14.79 14.99
C GLY A 122 -0.80 -13.62 15.91
N GLN A 123 -0.23 -12.54 15.35
CA GLN A 123 0.23 -11.40 16.13
C GLN A 123 -0.90 -10.38 16.31
N SER A 124 -1.03 -9.82 17.51
CA SER A 124 -1.95 -8.70 17.77
C SER A 124 -1.30 -7.34 17.55
N ARG A 125 0.03 -7.28 17.52
CA ARG A 125 0.81 -6.06 17.30
C ARG A 125 2.04 -6.36 16.47
N TRP A 126 2.35 -5.45 15.58
CA TRP A 126 3.51 -5.49 14.71
C TRP A 126 4.18 -4.12 14.66
N THR A 127 5.49 -4.11 14.72
CA THR A 127 6.31 -2.90 14.53
C THR A 127 7.52 -3.27 13.70
N SER A 128 7.74 -2.57 12.60
CA SER A 128 8.87 -2.83 11.72
C SER A 128 9.37 -1.56 11.03
N ARG A 129 10.53 -1.69 10.40
CA ARG A 129 11.00 -0.74 9.40
C ARG A 129 10.33 -1.10 8.07
N VAL A 130 9.65 -0.13 7.48
CA VAL A 130 8.91 -0.26 6.23
C VAL A 130 9.54 0.67 5.22
N ALA A 131 9.81 0.19 4.02
CA ALA A 131 10.14 1.07 2.91
C ALA A 131 8.86 1.76 2.44
N THR A 132 8.81 3.07 2.57
CA THR A 132 7.70 3.89 2.10
C THR A 132 8.08 4.53 0.78
N ILE A 133 7.27 4.30 -0.24
CA ILE A 133 7.41 4.95 -1.54
C ILE A 133 6.46 6.14 -1.56
N ASP A 134 7.00 7.34 -1.73
CA ASP A 134 6.17 8.53 -1.92
C ASP A 134 5.49 8.47 -3.29
N PRO A 135 4.14 8.51 -3.37
CA PRO A 135 3.43 8.35 -4.63
C PRO A 135 3.74 9.40 -5.69
N SER A 136 4.12 10.61 -5.28
CA SER A 136 4.37 11.73 -6.20
C SER A 136 5.80 11.82 -6.70
N THR A 137 6.77 11.52 -5.84
CA THR A 137 8.20 11.58 -6.15
C THR A 137 8.78 10.23 -6.52
N LEU A 138 8.14 9.14 -6.11
CA LEU A 138 8.55 7.75 -6.18
C LEU A 138 9.82 7.44 -5.37
N THR A 139 10.28 8.36 -4.52
CA THR A 139 11.44 8.13 -3.65
C THR A 139 11.13 7.11 -2.56
N ALA A 140 12.11 6.28 -2.24
CA ALA A 140 12.00 5.27 -1.21
C ALA A 140 12.65 5.74 0.09
N GLN A 141 11.90 5.76 1.19
CA GLN A 141 12.40 6.11 2.51
C GLN A 141 12.06 5.02 3.52
N THR A 142 12.92 4.86 4.54
CA THR A 142 12.66 3.91 5.62
C THR A 142 11.97 4.60 6.78
N HIS A 143 10.80 4.10 7.15
CA HIS A 143 10.06 4.56 8.32
C HIS A 143 9.81 3.41 9.30
N LYS A 144 9.79 3.73 10.59
CA LYS A 144 9.28 2.80 11.62
C LYS A 144 7.77 2.95 11.64
N LYS A 145 7.05 1.87 11.38
CA LYS A 145 5.59 1.83 11.38
C LYS A 145 5.08 0.80 12.37
N THR A 146 3.89 1.03 12.90
CA THR A 146 3.22 0.10 13.81
C THR A 146 1.85 -0.21 13.26
N CYS A 147 1.45 -1.47 13.36
CA CYS A 147 0.08 -1.92 13.15
C CYS A 147 -0.31 -2.82 14.31
N ARG A 148 -1.48 -2.62 14.86
CA ARG A 148 -2.02 -3.43 15.96
C ARG A 148 -3.49 -3.69 15.78
N ARG A 149 -3.94 -4.86 16.21
CA ARG A 149 -5.36 -5.16 16.29
C ARG A 149 -5.96 -4.34 17.43
N LYS A 150 -7.16 -3.81 17.22
CA LYS A 150 -7.91 -3.09 18.26
C LYS A 150 -8.33 -4.09 19.34
N GLU A 151 -8.21 -3.70 20.60
CA GLU A 151 -8.61 -4.55 21.72
C GLU A 151 -10.12 -4.82 21.65
N GLY A 152 -10.50 -6.09 21.81
CA GLY A 152 -11.88 -6.53 21.74
C GLY A 152 -12.49 -6.64 20.35
N ASP A 153 -11.71 -6.38 19.28
CA ASP A 153 -12.20 -6.48 17.92
C ASP A 153 -11.17 -7.15 16.99
N GLU A 154 -11.56 -8.26 16.38
CA GLU A 154 -10.67 -9.03 15.47
C GLU A 154 -10.58 -8.44 14.07
N HIS A 155 -11.50 -7.58 13.71
CA HIS A 155 -11.63 -7.02 12.36
C HIS A 155 -11.09 -5.59 12.24
N ILE A 156 -10.74 -4.95 13.37
CA ILE A 156 -10.23 -3.59 13.36
C ILE A 156 -8.74 -3.55 13.69
N PHE A 157 -7.98 -2.87 12.82
CA PHE A 157 -6.56 -2.62 12.97
C PHE A 157 -6.29 -1.13 13.07
N ILE A 158 -5.38 -0.74 13.94
CA ILE A 158 -4.87 0.63 14.08
C ILE A 158 -3.48 0.64 13.43
N TYR A 159 -3.36 1.35 12.34
CA TYR A 159 -2.12 1.54 11.61
C TYR A 159 -1.56 2.93 11.87
N GLU A 160 -0.30 3.00 12.26
CA GLU A 160 0.42 4.24 12.55
C GLU A 160 1.58 4.38 11.55
N PRO A 161 1.36 5.04 10.39
CA PRO A 161 2.38 5.25 9.37
C PRO A 161 3.47 6.21 9.82
N ARG A 162 3.14 7.14 10.74
CA ARG A 162 4.06 8.06 11.42
C ARG A 162 3.60 8.21 12.87
N MET A 163 4.51 8.65 13.74
CA MET A 163 4.14 8.96 15.12
C MET A 163 3.11 10.10 15.14
N GLY A 164 1.94 9.83 15.74
CA GLY A 164 0.82 10.77 15.83
C GLY A 164 -0.20 10.66 14.69
N ASP A 165 0.10 9.97 13.60
CA ASP A 165 -0.86 9.69 12.54
C ASP A 165 -1.41 8.28 12.74
N ALA A 166 -2.71 8.16 13.01
CA ALA A 166 -3.36 6.86 13.14
C ALA A 166 -4.43 6.70 12.07
N GLU A 167 -4.50 5.51 11.51
CA GLU A 167 -5.55 5.09 10.59
C GLU A 167 -6.24 3.87 11.18
N GLU A 168 -7.55 3.94 11.36
CA GLU A 168 -8.37 2.80 11.72
C GLU A 168 -8.79 2.06 10.45
N ILE A 169 -8.42 0.78 10.36
CA ILE A 169 -8.67 -0.08 9.20
C ILE A 169 -9.58 -1.22 9.62
N GLU A 170 -10.72 -1.34 8.97
CA GLU A 170 -11.69 -2.41 9.15
C GLU A 170 -11.56 -3.43 8.02
N ILE A 171 -11.49 -4.71 8.39
CA ILE A 171 -11.44 -5.83 7.45
C ILE A 171 -12.66 -6.73 7.63
N ASP A 172 -13.03 -7.46 6.58
CA ASP A 172 -14.01 -8.53 6.69
C ASP A 172 -13.37 -9.86 7.16
N GLU A 173 -14.18 -10.89 7.31
CA GLU A 173 -13.76 -12.23 7.73
C GLU A 173 -12.66 -12.82 6.82
N THR A 174 -12.68 -12.50 5.54
CA THR A 174 -11.69 -12.97 4.56
C THR A 174 -10.38 -12.17 4.60
N GLY A 175 -10.36 -11.03 5.31
CA GLY A 175 -9.20 -10.14 5.42
C GLY A 175 -9.12 -9.04 4.40
N ARG A 176 -10.21 -8.77 3.66
CA ARG A 176 -10.31 -7.63 2.76
C ARG A 176 -10.53 -6.36 3.55
N ILE A 177 -9.84 -5.30 3.21
CA ILE A 177 -10.13 -3.98 3.77
C ILE A 177 -11.47 -3.51 3.20
N ILE A 178 -12.45 -3.30 4.08
CA ILE A 178 -13.77 -2.79 3.71
C ILE A 178 -13.89 -1.29 3.97
N ARG A 179 -13.14 -0.80 4.94
CA ARG A 179 -13.11 0.62 5.29
C ARG A 179 -11.81 1.00 5.97
N SER A 180 -11.35 2.24 5.77
CA SER A 180 -10.39 2.86 6.68
C SER A 180 -10.71 4.34 6.88
N VAL A 181 -10.24 4.88 8.01
CA VAL A 181 -10.39 6.29 8.37
C VAL A 181 -9.10 6.75 9.03
N ASP A 182 -8.47 7.80 8.47
CA ASP A 182 -7.30 8.42 9.08
C ASP A 182 -7.69 9.61 10.00
N ASN A 183 -6.73 10.09 10.78
CA ASN A 183 -6.92 11.21 11.70
C ASN A 183 -7.14 12.57 11.01
N THR A 184 -6.95 12.66 9.70
CA THR A 184 -7.25 13.87 8.89
C THR A 184 -8.66 13.85 8.31
N GLY A 185 -9.42 12.78 8.57
CA GLY A 185 -10.78 12.58 8.09
C GLY A 185 -10.90 12.02 6.68
N ASN A 186 -9.79 11.56 6.07
CA ASN A 186 -9.90 10.80 4.84
C ASN A 186 -10.50 9.43 5.15
N ARG A 187 -11.42 9.00 4.29
CA ARG A 187 -12.12 7.72 4.38
C ARG A 187 -11.91 6.93 3.10
N ILE A 188 -11.56 5.67 3.25
CA ILE A 188 -11.50 4.70 2.17
C ILE A 188 -12.64 3.72 2.38
N ALA A 189 -13.39 3.39 1.34
CA ALA A 189 -14.46 2.41 1.39
C ALA A 189 -14.41 1.49 0.18
N LEU A 190 -14.50 0.18 0.42
CA LEU A 190 -14.68 -0.82 -0.63
C LEU A 190 -16.05 -0.64 -1.25
N LYS A 191 -16.12 -0.47 -2.56
CA LYS A 191 -17.36 -0.30 -3.36
C LYS A 191 -17.78 -1.60 -4.00
N SER A 192 -16.82 -2.35 -4.51
CA SER A 192 -17.08 -3.65 -5.15
C SER A 192 -15.87 -4.57 -5.05
N PHE A 193 -16.16 -5.85 -5.09
CA PHE A 193 -15.20 -6.94 -5.20
C PHE A 193 -15.71 -7.94 -6.24
N ALA A 194 -14.86 -8.30 -7.19
CA ALA A 194 -15.08 -9.39 -8.12
C ALA A 194 -14.00 -10.44 -7.91
N ALA A 195 -14.41 -11.67 -7.56
CA ALA A 195 -13.48 -12.78 -7.44
C ALA A 195 -12.81 -13.07 -8.79
N GLY A 196 -11.51 -13.32 -8.76
CA GLY A 196 -10.71 -13.67 -9.93
C GLY A 196 -10.67 -15.16 -10.20
#